data_490539d557021346f43cb8c39d86cda8
#
_entry.id   490539d557021346f43cb8c39d86cda8
#
_cell.length_a   1.000
_cell.length_b   1.000
_cell.length_c   1.000
_cell.angle_alpha   90.00
_cell.angle_beta   90.00
_cell.angle_gamma   90.00
#
_symmetry.space_group_name_H-M   'P 1'
#
loop_
_entity.id
_entity.type
_entity.pdbx_description
1 polymer ?
#
loop_
_entity_poly.entity_id
_entity_poly.type
_entity_poly.pdbx_seq_one_letter_code
_entity_poly.pdbx_strand_id
1 'polypeptide(L)'
;MPDPIDEPLRANEVTVLTMLDAQLSMQRSAAELLPRAPAVIPQLMSVLRQDDGSLAALAERVSKDLVLVAEVMRMARSAWYRGQGEIPDLAHAISTIGVAGLRSAIAKVVLRPLFDPGCGELSQRAAARLWAHSEQKAGHCSRLIAVAGGDPFDGYLAGLMHNAGWTVALRAADRNGGLQWPWSTAFVDELLARRDPLFGRIVGDWQITGALTELAAQALGAGLQSSGSVLARMLLAADRQASVELLEQPTAAPEYERDAIVDELAPAAS
;
A
#
# COMPACT_ATOMS: atom_id res chain seq x y z
N MET A 1 -5.90 8.52 17.00
CA MET A 1 -7.34 8.20 16.85
C MET A 1 -7.76 7.53 18.15
N PRO A 2 -8.93 7.86 18.73
CA PRO A 2 -9.43 7.16 19.92
C PRO A 2 -9.72 5.68 19.59
N ASP A 3 -9.63 4.81 20.62
CA ASP A 3 -9.95 3.40 20.48
C ASP A 3 -11.43 3.19 20.13
N PRO A 4 -11.77 2.12 19.40
CA PRO A 4 -13.15 1.74 19.15
C PRO A 4 -13.92 1.51 20.45
N ILE A 5 -15.24 1.76 20.42
CA ILE A 5 -16.12 1.56 21.58
C ILE A 5 -16.95 0.29 21.38
N ASP A 6 -17.19 -0.42 22.49
CA ASP A 6 -17.99 -1.65 22.50
C ASP A 6 -19.49 -1.29 22.44
N GLU A 7 -19.94 -0.93 21.24
CA GLU A 7 -21.32 -0.59 20.92
C GLU A 7 -21.78 -1.34 19.65
N PRO A 8 -23.08 -1.56 19.47
CA PRO A 8 -23.62 -2.10 18.24
C PRO A 8 -23.43 -1.13 17.07
N LEU A 9 -23.53 -1.64 15.85
CA LEU A 9 -23.45 -0.83 14.63
C LEU A 9 -24.44 0.33 14.65
N ARG A 10 -23.95 1.52 14.36
CA ARG A 10 -24.76 2.73 14.20
C ARG A 10 -25.34 2.81 12.78
N ALA A 11 -26.42 3.54 12.59
CA ALA A 11 -27.10 3.65 11.30
C ALA A 11 -26.17 4.16 10.16
N ASN A 12 -25.30 5.12 10.44
CA ASN A 12 -24.32 5.63 9.49
C ASN A 12 -23.20 4.59 9.18
N GLU A 13 -22.80 3.78 10.15
CA GLU A 13 -21.86 2.67 9.96
C GLU A 13 -22.47 1.59 9.07
N VAL A 14 -23.71 1.20 9.34
CA VAL A 14 -24.48 0.25 8.48
C VAL A 14 -24.58 0.78 7.05
N THR A 15 -24.81 2.07 6.87
CA THR A 15 -24.89 2.67 5.52
C THR A 15 -23.56 2.53 4.75
N VAL A 16 -22.43 2.79 5.40
CA VAL A 16 -21.09 2.60 4.77
C VAL A 16 -20.86 1.14 4.40
N LEU A 17 -21.17 0.19 5.31
CA LEU A 17 -21.01 -1.23 5.04
C LEU A 17 -21.88 -1.69 3.86
N THR A 18 -23.13 -1.24 3.81
CA THR A 18 -24.05 -1.52 2.69
C THR A 18 -23.50 -0.98 1.36
N MET A 19 -22.90 0.21 1.36
CA MET A 19 -22.26 0.78 0.16
C MET A 19 -21.07 -0.07 -0.28
N LEU A 20 -20.24 -0.57 0.65
CA LEU A 20 -19.12 -1.44 0.33
C LEU A 20 -19.58 -2.78 -0.22
N ASP A 21 -20.63 -3.37 0.35
CA ASP A 21 -21.24 -4.61 -0.14
C ASP A 21 -21.81 -4.45 -1.55
N ALA A 22 -22.46 -3.30 -1.82
CA ALA A 22 -22.94 -2.97 -3.15
C ALA A 22 -21.77 -2.84 -4.16
N GLN A 23 -20.63 -2.25 -3.76
CA GLN A 23 -19.44 -2.18 -4.62
C GLN A 23 -18.86 -3.56 -4.93
N LEU A 24 -18.83 -4.46 -3.95
CA LEU A 24 -18.39 -5.83 -4.14
C LEU A 24 -19.33 -6.63 -5.03
N SER A 25 -20.65 -6.46 -4.88
CA SER A 25 -21.69 -7.20 -5.60
C SER A 25 -21.87 -6.73 -7.04
N MET A 26 -21.79 -5.43 -7.31
CA MET A 26 -22.05 -4.83 -8.63
C MET A 26 -20.93 -5.05 -9.65
N GLN A 27 -19.90 -5.83 -9.35
CA GLN A 27 -18.76 -6.06 -10.23
C GLN A 27 -18.17 -4.76 -10.81
N ARG A 28 -18.17 -3.68 -10.01
CA ARG A 28 -17.59 -2.41 -10.43
C ARG A 28 -16.12 -2.59 -10.77
N SER A 29 -15.68 -1.92 -11.82
CA SER A 29 -14.28 -1.96 -12.21
C SER A 29 -13.37 -1.32 -11.16
N ALA A 30 -12.12 -1.76 -11.08
CA ALA A 30 -11.12 -1.14 -10.22
C ALA A 30 -10.97 0.36 -10.49
N ALA A 31 -11.21 0.82 -11.73
CA ALA A 31 -11.20 2.23 -12.12
C ALA A 31 -12.27 3.07 -11.41
N GLU A 32 -13.44 2.49 -11.14
CA GLU A 32 -14.51 3.17 -10.40
C GLU A 32 -14.21 3.23 -8.89
N LEU A 33 -13.57 2.19 -8.36
CA LEU A 33 -13.17 2.11 -6.97
C LEU A 33 -11.96 3.01 -6.66
N LEU A 34 -10.98 3.03 -7.57
CA LEU A 34 -9.76 3.84 -7.50
C LEU A 34 -9.60 4.68 -8.77
N PRO A 35 -10.11 5.91 -8.81
CA PRO A 35 -10.14 6.75 -10.01
C PRO A 35 -8.78 7.04 -10.65
N ARG A 36 -7.68 6.89 -9.92
CA ARG A 36 -6.32 7.07 -10.46
C ARG A 36 -5.74 5.81 -11.11
N ALA A 37 -6.35 4.65 -10.90
CA ALA A 37 -5.87 3.40 -11.46
C ALA A 37 -5.72 3.41 -12.99
N PRO A 38 -6.65 3.99 -13.78
CA PRO A 38 -6.51 4.05 -15.24
C PRO A 38 -5.24 4.77 -15.73
N ALA A 39 -4.73 5.72 -14.97
CA ALA A 39 -3.50 6.42 -15.32
C ALA A 39 -2.24 5.68 -14.83
N VAL A 40 -2.32 5.03 -13.68
CA VAL A 40 -1.19 4.42 -12.97
C VAL A 40 -0.88 3.02 -13.48
N ILE A 41 -1.88 2.17 -13.66
CA ILE A 41 -1.67 0.75 -14.00
C ILE A 41 -1.02 0.56 -15.38
N PRO A 42 -1.42 1.26 -16.46
CA PRO A 42 -0.72 1.15 -17.74
C PRO A 42 0.76 1.51 -17.65
N GLN A 43 1.13 2.49 -16.80
CA GLN A 43 2.53 2.88 -16.59
C GLN A 43 3.30 1.72 -15.94
N LEU A 44 2.76 1.11 -14.87
CA LEU A 44 3.36 -0.05 -14.25
C LEU A 44 3.51 -1.21 -15.25
N MET A 45 2.44 -1.53 -15.99
CA MET A 45 2.45 -2.61 -16.98
C MET A 45 3.44 -2.34 -18.11
N SER A 46 3.60 -1.09 -18.55
CA SER A 46 4.61 -0.71 -19.53
C SER A 46 6.02 -1.03 -19.02
N VAL A 47 6.31 -0.72 -17.76
CA VAL A 47 7.60 -1.02 -17.15
C VAL A 47 7.84 -2.53 -17.06
N LEU A 48 6.83 -3.29 -16.65
CA LEU A 48 6.96 -4.73 -16.46
C LEU A 48 7.07 -5.50 -17.77
N ARG A 49 6.45 -5.00 -18.87
CA ARG A 49 6.46 -5.64 -20.20
C ARG A 49 7.66 -5.27 -21.07
N GLN A 50 8.24 -4.08 -20.89
CA GLN A 50 9.42 -3.65 -21.66
C GLN A 50 10.68 -4.38 -21.23
N ASP A 51 10.57 -5.20 -20.22
CA ASP A 51 11.68 -5.95 -19.68
C ASP A 51 11.84 -7.28 -20.42
N ASP A 52 12.82 -7.29 -21.32
CA ASP A 52 13.60 -8.52 -21.56
C ASP A 52 14.39 -8.94 -20.29
N GLY A 53 14.00 -8.42 -19.11
CA GLY A 53 14.63 -8.68 -17.82
C GLY A 53 16.02 -8.05 -17.65
N SER A 54 16.45 -7.16 -18.55
CA SER A 54 17.80 -6.63 -18.47
C SER A 54 17.92 -5.53 -17.43
N LEU A 55 18.84 -5.72 -16.48
CA LEU A 55 19.21 -4.73 -15.48
C LEU A 55 19.58 -3.38 -16.12
N ALA A 56 20.18 -3.40 -17.31
CA ALA A 56 20.59 -2.20 -18.03
C ALA A 56 19.40 -1.34 -18.49
N ALA A 57 18.34 -1.94 -19.03
CA ALA A 57 17.14 -1.20 -19.46
C ALA A 57 16.43 -0.53 -18.29
N LEU A 58 16.30 -1.23 -17.17
CA LEU A 58 15.73 -0.68 -15.94
C LEU A 58 16.61 0.44 -15.37
N ALA A 59 17.92 0.26 -15.35
CA ALA A 59 18.86 1.26 -14.87
C ALA A 59 18.81 2.54 -15.71
N GLU A 60 18.74 2.42 -17.05
CA GLU A 60 18.57 3.56 -17.95
C GLU A 60 17.29 4.34 -17.67
N ARG A 61 16.18 3.65 -17.42
CA ARG A 61 14.90 4.29 -17.07
C ARG A 61 14.99 5.03 -15.74
N VAL A 62 15.56 4.37 -14.72
CA VAL A 62 15.73 4.97 -13.38
C VAL A 62 16.59 6.23 -13.46
N SER A 63 17.69 6.22 -14.23
CA SER A 63 18.60 7.35 -14.33
C SER A 63 17.99 8.62 -14.94
N LYS A 64 16.88 8.50 -15.65
CA LYS A 64 16.16 9.62 -16.29
C LYS A 64 15.13 10.29 -15.38
N ASP A 65 14.84 9.71 -14.19
CA ASP A 65 13.81 10.19 -13.28
C ASP A 65 14.40 10.35 -11.87
N LEU A 66 14.48 11.60 -11.40
CA LEU A 66 15.05 11.94 -10.10
C LEU A 66 14.30 11.28 -8.92
N VAL A 67 12.99 11.07 -9.05
CA VAL A 67 12.19 10.42 -8.01
C VAL A 67 12.57 8.95 -7.92
N LEU A 68 12.74 8.29 -9.07
CA LEU A 68 13.20 6.90 -9.11
C LEU A 68 14.64 6.76 -8.62
N VAL A 69 15.54 7.68 -9.00
CA VAL A 69 16.93 7.71 -8.48
C VAL A 69 16.92 7.80 -6.96
N ALA A 70 16.17 8.75 -6.39
CA ALA A 70 16.08 8.94 -4.95
C ALA A 70 15.54 7.68 -4.26
N GLU A 71 14.51 7.04 -4.82
CA GLU A 71 13.92 5.84 -4.26
C GLU A 71 14.88 4.64 -4.32
N VAL A 72 15.60 4.44 -5.42
CA VAL A 72 16.62 3.39 -5.56
C VAL A 72 17.74 3.58 -4.56
N MET A 73 18.27 4.80 -4.41
CA MET A 73 19.29 5.13 -3.41
C MET A 73 18.80 4.89 -1.99
N ARG A 74 17.57 5.31 -1.68
CA ARG A 74 16.94 5.08 -0.37
C ARG A 74 16.79 3.58 -0.08
N MET A 75 16.32 2.81 -1.06
CA MET A 75 16.15 1.37 -0.93
C MET A 75 17.46 0.65 -0.69
N ALA A 76 18.50 0.96 -1.48
CA ALA A 76 19.83 0.36 -1.33
C ALA A 76 20.47 0.67 0.04
N ARG A 77 20.22 1.85 0.61
CA ARG A 77 20.70 2.26 1.95
C ARG A 77 19.84 1.75 3.09
N SER A 78 18.71 1.12 2.81
CA SER A 78 17.81 0.62 3.86
C SER A 78 18.46 -0.47 4.72
N ALA A 79 17.87 -0.71 5.88
CA ALA A 79 18.32 -1.78 6.78
C ALA A 79 18.36 -3.17 6.11
N TRP A 80 17.59 -3.32 5.04
CA TRP A 80 17.45 -4.52 4.25
C TRP A 80 18.72 -4.92 3.49
N TYR A 81 19.46 -3.93 2.96
CA TYR A 81 20.70 -4.11 2.23
C TYR A 81 21.93 -3.75 3.06
N ARG A 82 21.77 -3.49 4.38
CA ARG A 82 22.89 -3.24 5.29
C ARG A 82 23.83 -4.45 5.31
N GLY A 83 25.10 -4.20 5.10
CA GLY A 83 26.12 -5.24 5.00
C GLY A 83 26.76 -5.35 3.59
N GLN A 84 26.19 -4.69 2.60
CA GLN A 84 26.75 -4.61 1.24
C GLN A 84 27.80 -3.48 1.09
N GLY A 85 28.15 -2.78 2.18
CA GLY A 85 29.09 -1.66 2.18
C GLY A 85 28.43 -0.29 1.98
N GLU A 86 29.27 0.72 1.71
CA GLU A 86 28.77 2.06 1.35
C GLU A 86 28.14 2.05 -0.04
N ILE A 87 27.08 2.81 -0.21
CA ILE A 87 26.40 3.04 -1.48
C ILE A 87 26.73 4.46 -1.96
N PRO A 88 27.84 4.63 -2.67
CA PRO A 88 28.32 5.96 -3.05
C PRO A 88 27.53 6.58 -4.19
N ASP A 89 27.02 5.76 -5.11
CA ASP A 89 26.37 6.22 -6.33
C ASP A 89 25.22 5.31 -6.78
N LEU A 90 24.54 5.73 -7.84
CA LEU A 90 23.40 5.01 -8.41
C LEU A 90 23.80 3.62 -8.97
N ALA A 91 24.98 3.50 -9.56
CA ALA A 91 25.41 2.22 -10.14
C ALA A 91 25.62 1.16 -9.05
N HIS A 92 26.22 1.54 -7.92
CA HIS A 92 26.33 0.68 -6.75
C HIS A 92 24.96 0.35 -6.15
N ALA A 93 24.07 1.34 -6.06
CA ALA A 93 22.71 1.11 -5.59
C ALA A 93 21.98 0.08 -6.45
N ILE A 94 22.02 0.22 -7.77
CA ILE A 94 21.42 -0.70 -8.74
C ILE A 94 22.02 -2.10 -8.62
N SER A 95 23.33 -2.20 -8.55
CA SER A 95 24.02 -3.49 -8.37
C SER A 95 23.63 -4.19 -7.08
N THR A 96 23.45 -3.40 -6.00
CA THR A 96 23.08 -3.92 -4.68
C THR A 96 21.66 -4.46 -4.65
N ILE A 97 20.68 -3.72 -5.20
CA ILE A 97 19.28 -4.13 -5.13
C ILE A 97 18.85 -5.08 -6.26
N GLY A 98 19.63 -5.12 -7.35
CA GLY A 98 19.36 -5.97 -8.50
C GLY A 98 18.04 -5.68 -9.23
N VAL A 99 17.66 -6.58 -10.15
CA VAL A 99 16.42 -6.43 -10.96
C VAL A 99 15.17 -6.39 -10.10
N ALA A 100 15.04 -7.29 -9.13
CA ALA A 100 13.87 -7.35 -8.26
C ALA A 100 13.71 -6.06 -7.43
N GLY A 101 14.81 -5.51 -6.90
CA GLY A 101 14.79 -4.25 -6.17
C GLY A 101 14.42 -3.06 -7.07
N LEU A 102 14.94 -3.00 -8.31
CA LEU A 102 14.58 -1.95 -9.26
C LEU A 102 13.09 -2.01 -9.63
N ARG A 103 12.55 -3.18 -9.92
CA ARG A 103 11.12 -3.37 -10.17
C ARG A 103 10.28 -2.90 -8.97
N SER A 104 10.72 -3.24 -7.77
CA SER A 104 10.06 -2.82 -6.52
C SER A 104 10.09 -1.30 -6.33
N ALA A 105 11.24 -0.65 -6.59
CA ALA A 105 11.37 0.81 -6.53
C ALA A 105 10.44 1.52 -7.52
N ILE A 106 10.39 1.03 -8.76
CA ILE A 106 9.51 1.58 -9.80
C ILE A 106 8.04 1.36 -9.41
N ALA A 107 7.67 0.15 -9.00
CA ALA A 107 6.30 -0.16 -8.58
C ALA A 107 5.86 0.75 -7.42
N LYS A 108 6.72 1.00 -6.44
CA LYS A 108 6.44 1.89 -5.32
C LYS A 108 6.12 3.31 -5.79
N VAL A 109 6.97 3.90 -6.65
CA VAL A 109 6.79 5.27 -7.14
C VAL A 109 5.53 5.37 -7.99
N VAL A 110 5.32 4.42 -8.91
CA VAL A 110 4.18 4.41 -9.83
C VAL A 110 2.86 4.17 -9.09
N LEU A 111 2.83 3.30 -8.08
CA LEU A 111 1.60 2.94 -7.37
C LEU A 111 1.22 3.94 -6.26
N ARG A 112 2.16 4.77 -5.80
CA ARG A 112 1.90 5.75 -4.72
C ARG A 112 0.65 6.59 -4.92
N PRO A 113 0.35 7.13 -6.13
CA PRO A 113 -0.86 7.93 -6.35
C PRO A 113 -2.19 7.22 -6.08
N LEU A 114 -2.20 5.87 -6.06
CA LEU A 114 -3.41 5.11 -5.71
C LEU A 114 -3.82 5.30 -4.25
N PHE A 115 -2.86 5.60 -3.39
CA PHE A 115 -3.04 5.82 -1.95
C PHE A 115 -3.22 7.29 -1.59
N ASP A 116 -3.24 8.17 -2.58
CA ASP A 116 -3.48 9.59 -2.36
C ASP A 116 -4.90 9.81 -1.81
N PRO A 117 -5.05 10.51 -0.67
CA PRO A 117 -6.29 10.52 0.11
C PRO A 117 -7.49 11.16 -0.61
N GLY A 118 -7.26 11.99 -1.63
CA GLY A 118 -8.34 12.79 -2.22
C GLY A 118 -8.79 13.90 -1.25
N CYS A 119 -10.12 14.16 -1.21
CA CYS A 119 -10.67 15.31 -0.48
C CYS A 119 -11.33 14.94 0.87
N GLY A 120 -11.34 13.66 1.27
CA GLY A 120 -12.04 13.21 2.48
C GLY A 120 -11.16 13.28 3.72
N GLU A 121 -11.75 13.67 4.86
CA GLU A 121 -11.03 13.84 6.13
C GLU A 121 -10.44 12.53 6.65
N LEU A 122 -11.21 11.43 6.60
CA LEU A 122 -10.76 10.12 7.08
C LEU A 122 -9.61 9.59 6.23
N SER A 123 -9.75 9.69 4.91
CA SER A 123 -8.70 9.30 3.96
C SER A 123 -7.43 10.13 4.17
N GLN A 124 -7.54 11.45 4.38
CA GLN A 124 -6.39 12.32 4.64
C GLN A 124 -5.67 11.96 5.92
N ARG A 125 -6.38 11.75 7.01
CA ARG A 125 -5.80 11.35 8.31
C ARG A 125 -5.11 9.99 8.25
N ALA A 126 -5.64 9.05 7.48
CA ALA A 126 -5.10 7.69 7.39
C ALA A 126 -3.94 7.55 6.37
N ALA A 127 -3.87 8.40 5.36
CA ALA A 127 -3.03 8.21 4.17
C ALA A 127 -1.57 7.92 4.48
N ALA A 128 -0.94 8.74 5.32
CA ALA A 128 0.49 8.59 5.65
C ALA A 128 0.76 7.25 6.37
N ARG A 129 -0.12 6.87 7.31
CA ARG A 129 0.03 5.61 8.06
C ARG A 129 -0.28 4.40 7.19
N LEU A 130 -1.31 4.46 6.34
CA LEU A 130 -1.61 3.40 5.38
C LEU A 130 -0.45 3.19 4.40
N TRP A 131 0.16 4.27 3.93
CA TRP A 131 1.31 4.17 3.05
C TRP A 131 2.51 3.56 3.76
N ALA A 132 2.87 4.05 4.95
CA ALA A 132 3.98 3.50 5.74
C ALA A 132 3.79 2.00 6.03
N HIS A 133 2.57 1.61 6.43
CA HIS A 133 2.22 0.21 6.63
C HIS A 133 2.35 -0.63 5.35
N SER A 134 1.92 -0.08 4.19
CA SER A 134 2.06 -0.76 2.89
C SER A 134 3.52 -0.99 2.53
N GLU A 135 4.40 0.00 2.77
CA GLU A 135 5.83 -0.11 2.49
C GLU A 135 6.51 -1.18 3.37
N GLN A 136 6.25 -1.16 4.68
CA GLN A 136 6.79 -2.15 5.61
C GLN A 136 6.30 -3.55 5.24
N LYS A 137 5.00 -3.71 5.02
CA LYS A 137 4.39 -4.97 4.61
C LYS A 137 4.96 -5.49 3.29
N ALA A 138 5.14 -4.63 2.28
CA ALA A 138 5.76 -4.99 1.00
C ALA A 138 7.16 -5.55 1.21
N GLY A 139 7.94 -4.88 2.03
CA GLY A 139 9.27 -5.33 2.38
C GLY A 139 9.27 -6.68 3.09
N HIS A 140 8.46 -6.89 4.10
CA HIS A 140 8.38 -8.17 4.82
C HIS A 140 7.89 -9.30 3.90
N CYS A 141 6.83 -9.06 3.12
CA CYS A 141 6.26 -10.07 2.23
C CYS A 141 7.26 -10.50 1.15
N SER A 142 7.99 -9.54 0.57
CA SER A 142 9.08 -9.83 -0.40
C SER A 142 10.13 -10.78 0.17
N ARG A 143 10.59 -10.54 1.41
CA ARG A 143 11.56 -11.43 2.08
C ARG A 143 11.00 -12.82 2.35
N LEU A 144 9.81 -12.86 2.92
CA LEU A 144 9.18 -14.13 3.28
C LEU A 144 8.97 -15.02 2.05
N ILE A 145 8.55 -14.40 0.93
CA ILE A 145 8.38 -15.11 -0.35
C ILE A 145 9.73 -15.57 -0.91
N ALA A 146 10.78 -14.74 -0.85
CA ALA A 146 12.11 -15.14 -1.29
C ALA A 146 12.62 -16.37 -0.52
N VAL A 147 12.46 -16.39 0.80
CA VAL A 147 12.84 -17.54 1.64
C VAL A 147 12.00 -18.78 1.30
N ALA A 148 10.74 -18.60 0.91
CA ALA A 148 9.86 -19.68 0.49
C ALA A 148 10.08 -20.14 -0.97
N GLY A 149 11.06 -19.56 -1.69
CA GLY A 149 11.40 -19.94 -3.07
C GLY A 149 10.52 -19.32 -4.16
N GLY A 150 9.70 -18.32 -3.82
CA GLY A 150 8.88 -17.56 -4.77
C GLY A 150 9.57 -16.29 -5.28
N ASP A 151 8.91 -15.58 -6.21
CA ASP A 151 9.41 -14.31 -6.73
C ASP A 151 9.26 -13.19 -5.67
N PRO A 152 10.37 -12.59 -5.19
CA PRO A 152 10.33 -11.49 -4.24
C PRO A 152 9.49 -10.30 -4.72
N PHE A 153 9.40 -10.08 -6.02
CA PHE A 153 8.62 -8.99 -6.59
C PHE A 153 7.11 -9.21 -6.45
N ASP A 154 6.61 -10.44 -6.62
CA ASP A 154 5.21 -10.77 -6.35
C ASP A 154 4.85 -10.53 -4.88
N GLY A 155 5.74 -10.91 -3.96
CA GLY A 155 5.59 -10.62 -2.54
C GLY A 155 5.56 -9.11 -2.27
N TYR A 156 6.45 -8.36 -2.90
CA TYR A 156 6.49 -6.91 -2.77
C TYR A 156 5.19 -6.25 -3.25
N LEU A 157 4.71 -6.60 -4.44
CA LEU A 157 3.46 -6.09 -5.00
C LEU A 157 2.25 -6.43 -4.12
N ALA A 158 2.15 -7.69 -3.69
CA ALA A 158 1.07 -8.13 -2.81
C ALA A 158 1.03 -7.29 -1.52
N GLY A 159 2.17 -7.13 -0.84
CA GLY A 159 2.26 -6.34 0.36
C GLY A 159 1.92 -4.86 0.14
N LEU A 160 2.45 -4.25 -0.93
CA LEU A 160 2.22 -2.85 -1.24
C LEU A 160 0.75 -2.55 -1.54
N MET A 161 0.09 -3.43 -2.30
CA MET A 161 -1.26 -3.20 -2.81
C MET A 161 -2.37 -3.66 -1.87
N HIS A 162 -2.07 -4.50 -0.87
CA HIS A 162 -3.08 -5.06 0.03
C HIS A 162 -3.93 -3.97 0.71
N ASN A 163 -3.34 -2.83 1.07
CA ASN A 163 -4.06 -1.71 1.67
C ASN A 163 -4.94 -0.90 0.68
N ALA A 164 -4.96 -1.25 -0.60
CA ALA A 164 -5.90 -0.64 -1.55
C ALA A 164 -7.36 -0.88 -1.12
N GLY A 165 -7.65 -2.03 -0.47
CA GLY A 165 -8.95 -2.28 0.14
C GLY A 165 -9.33 -1.26 1.20
N TRP A 166 -8.40 -0.88 2.07
CA TRP A 166 -8.61 0.21 3.04
C TRP A 166 -8.83 1.57 2.39
N THR A 167 -8.09 1.88 1.33
CA THR A 167 -8.26 3.14 0.59
C THR A 167 -9.69 3.26 0.06
N VAL A 168 -10.25 2.17 -0.50
CA VAL A 168 -11.64 2.16 -0.97
C VAL A 168 -12.63 2.30 0.19
N ALA A 169 -12.42 1.58 1.28
CA ALA A 169 -13.29 1.63 2.46
C ALA A 169 -13.35 3.05 3.07
N LEU A 170 -12.21 3.70 3.26
CA LEU A 170 -12.13 5.06 3.79
C LEU A 170 -12.78 6.08 2.85
N ARG A 171 -12.59 5.94 1.53
CA ARG A 171 -13.25 6.82 0.55
C ARG A 171 -14.77 6.64 0.54
N ALA A 172 -15.26 5.43 0.75
CA ALA A 172 -16.70 5.19 0.90
C ALA A 172 -17.24 5.86 2.17
N ALA A 173 -16.51 5.75 3.27
CA ALA A 173 -16.82 6.41 4.53
C ALA A 173 -16.84 7.94 4.40
N ASP A 174 -15.84 8.53 3.75
CA ASP A 174 -15.77 9.97 3.50
C ASP A 174 -16.95 10.49 2.67
N ARG A 175 -17.37 9.74 1.63
CA ARG A 175 -18.51 10.12 0.77
C ARG A 175 -19.83 10.15 1.53
N ASN A 176 -19.93 9.38 2.59
CA ASN A 176 -21.15 9.30 3.39
C ASN A 176 -21.26 10.39 4.47
N GLY A 177 -20.20 11.14 4.72
CA GLY A 177 -20.18 12.39 5.49
C GLY A 177 -20.63 12.32 6.96
N GLY A 178 -20.91 11.15 7.50
CA GLY A 178 -21.55 11.03 8.81
C GLY A 178 -20.82 10.17 9.84
N LEU A 179 -19.65 9.62 9.52
CA LEU A 179 -18.91 8.80 10.47
C LEU A 179 -18.14 9.66 11.48
N GLN A 180 -18.56 9.59 12.72
CA GLN A 180 -17.88 10.27 13.83
C GLN A 180 -17.06 9.25 14.65
N TRP A 181 -15.90 9.69 15.10
CA TRP A 181 -15.07 8.94 16.04
C TRP A 181 -15.62 9.04 17.46
N PRO A 182 -15.42 8.03 18.29
CA PRO A 182 -14.85 6.69 18.00
C PRO A 182 -15.86 5.82 17.24
N TRP A 183 -15.36 4.89 16.41
CA TRP A 183 -16.18 3.89 15.72
C TRP A 183 -16.55 2.75 16.67
N SER A 184 -17.65 2.04 16.37
CA SER A 184 -17.99 0.82 17.09
C SER A 184 -17.00 -0.30 16.77
N THR A 185 -16.73 -1.19 17.73
CA THR A 185 -15.90 -2.38 17.52
C THR A 185 -16.49 -3.24 16.40
N ALA A 186 -17.81 -3.42 16.41
CA ALA A 186 -18.53 -4.15 15.37
C ALA A 186 -18.28 -3.56 13.95
N PHE A 187 -18.24 -2.23 13.81
CA PHE A 187 -17.94 -1.59 12.52
C PHE A 187 -16.51 -1.82 12.07
N VAL A 188 -15.55 -1.76 12.99
CA VAL A 188 -14.13 -2.04 12.67
C VAL A 188 -13.97 -3.48 12.21
N ASP A 189 -14.60 -4.45 12.88
CA ASP A 189 -14.54 -5.87 12.51
C ASP A 189 -15.15 -6.12 11.12
N GLU A 190 -16.30 -5.49 10.85
CA GLU A 190 -16.96 -5.57 9.56
C GLU A 190 -16.16 -4.91 8.42
N LEU A 191 -15.46 -3.80 8.69
CA LEU A 191 -14.52 -3.21 7.73
C LEU A 191 -13.31 -4.12 7.46
N LEU A 192 -12.77 -4.74 8.52
CA LEU A 192 -11.67 -5.70 8.40
C LEU A 192 -12.06 -6.88 7.51
N ALA A 193 -13.28 -7.40 7.68
CA ALA A 193 -13.80 -8.50 6.88
C ALA A 193 -13.91 -8.14 5.37
N ARG A 194 -14.13 -6.87 5.04
CA ARG A 194 -14.27 -6.38 3.66
C ARG A 194 -12.96 -5.96 3.00
N ARG A 195 -11.88 -5.76 3.77
CA ARG A 195 -10.58 -5.35 3.25
C ARG A 195 -10.06 -6.28 2.16
N ASP A 196 -10.01 -7.57 2.46
CA ASP A 196 -9.44 -8.56 1.56
C ASP A 196 -10.30 -8.77 0.29
N PRO A 197 -11.62 -8.89 0.35
CA PRO A 197 -12.47 -8.87 -0.84
C PRO A 197 -12.32 -7.61 -1.69
N LEU A 198 -12.24 -6.42 -1.10
CA LEU A 198 -12.00 -5.17 -1.84
C LEU A 198 -10.64 -5.17 -2.52
N PHE A 199 -9.58 -5.61 -1.83
CA PHE A 199 -8.27 -5.81 -2.45
C PHE A 199 -8.34 -6.77 -3.63
N GLY A 200 -8.99 -7.92 -3.47
CA GLY A 200 -9.16 -8.92 -4.52
C GLY A 200 -9.90 -8.37 -5.74
N ARG A 201 -10.96 -7.58 -5.54
CA ARG A 201 -11.70 -6.92 -6.61
C ARG A 201 -10.83 -5.95 -7.41
N ILE A 202 -10.06 -5.12 -6.71
CA ILE A 202 -9.20 -4.10 -7.33
C ILE A 202 -8.09 -4.77 -8.14
N VAL A 203 -7.37 -5.69 -7.53
CA VAL A 203 -6.16 -6.26 -8.09
C VAL A 203 -6.44 -7.30 -9.17
N GLY A 204 -7.56 -8.02 -9.04
CA GLY A 204 -8.00 -9.00 -10.03
C GLY A 204 -8.25 -8.40 -11.41
N ASP A 205 -8.79 -7.18 -11.47
CA ASP A 205 -9.04 -6.46 -12.74
C ASP A 205 -7.74 -6.06 -13.45
N TRP A 206 -6.64 -5.89 -12.73
CA TRP A 206 -5.41 -5.35 -13.30
C TRP A 206 -4.47 -6.37 -13.90
N GLN A 207 -4.58 -7.63 -13.50
CA GLN A 207 -3.81 -8.76 -14.05
C GLN A 207 -2.30 -8.45 -14.17
N ILE A 208 -1.71 -7.86 -13.12
CA ILE A 208 -0.32 -7.38 -13.14
C ILE A 208 0.66 -8.56 -13.24
N THR A 209 0.50 -9.57 -12.37
CA THR A 209 1.22 -10.84 -12.43
C THR A 209 0.27 -12.00 -12.20
N GLY A 210 0.65 -13.21 -12.65
CA GLY A 210 -0.16 -14.41 -12.45
C GLY A 210 -0.38 -14.72 -10.96
N ALA A 211 0.67 -14.59 -10.14
CA ALA A 211 0.60 -14.83 -8.70
C ALA A 211 -0.35 -13.84 -8.00
N LEU A 212 -0.32 -12.57 -8.42
CA LEU A 212 -1.19 -11.54 -7.84
C LEU A 212 -2.66 -11.74 -8.27
N THR A 213 -2.89 -12.18 -9.51
CA THR A 213 -4.24 -12.51 -10.01
C THR A 213 -4.82 -13.71 -9.24
N GLU A 214 -4.02 -14.73 -8.99
CA GLU A 214 -4.42 -15.87 -8.17
C GLU A 214 -4.73 -15.47 -6.73
N LEU A 215 -3.87 -14.65 -6.12
CA LEU A 215 -4.09 -14.11 -4.78
C LEU A 215 -5.39 -13.30 -4.69
N ALA A 216 -5.70 -12.50 -5.71
CA ALA A 216 -6.94 -11.73 -5.81
C ALA A 216 -8.17 -12.64 -5.87
N ALA A 217 -8.12 -13.72 -6.65
CA ALA A 217 -9.18 -14.73 -6.72
C ALA A 217 -9.41 -15.42 -5.37
N GLN A 218 -8.34 -15.72 -4.64
CA GLN A 218 -8.43 -16.30 -3.29
C GLN A 218 -9.07 -15.32 -2.30
N ALA A 219 -8.71 -14.03 -2.36
CA ALA A 219 -9.29 -12.99 -1.50
C ALA A 219 -10.79 -12.80 -1.74
N LEU A 220 -11.26 -12.96 -2.99
CA LEU A 220 -12.68 -12.90 -3.34
C LEU A 220 -13.46 -14.19 -3.01
N GLY A 221 -12.79 -15.32 -2.99
CA GLY A 221 -13.40 -16.63 -2.75
C GLY A 221 -13.45 -17.01 -1.28
N ALA A 222 -12.63 -17.98 -0.88
CA ALA A 222 -12.59 -18.50 0.50
C ALA A 222 -11.94 -17.55 1.52
N GLY A 223 -11.36 -16.43 1.05
CA GLY A 223 -10.59 -15.49 1.86
C GLY A 223 -9.12 -15.91 2.03
N LEU A 224 -8.26 -14.93 2.27
CA LEU A 224 -6.81 -15.14 2.39
C LEU A 224 -6.43 -16.03 3.58
N GLN A 225 -7.20 -15.97 4.68
CA GLN A 225 -6.96 -16.77 5.88
C GLN A 225 -7.13 -18.27 5.63
N SER A 226 -8.08 -18.63 4.78
CA SER A 226 -8.41 -20.03 4.44
C SER A 226 -7.59 -20.57 3.26
N SER A 227 -6.78 -19.68 2.64
CA SER A 227 -5.99 -20.05 1.46
C SER A 227 -4.79 -20.93 1.83
N GLY A 228 -4.58 -22.01 1.07
CA GLY A 228 -3.37 -22.81 1.13
C GLY A 228 -2.15 -22.19 0.44
N SER A 229 -2.33 -21.05 -0.25
CA SER A 229 -1.28 -20.36 -1.00
C SER A 229 -0.15 -19.89 -0.11
N VAL A 230 1.09 -20.11 -0.57
CA VAL A 230 2.28 -19.59 0.11
C VAL A 230 2.26 -18.07 0.15
N LEU A 231 1.89 -17.42 -0.96
CA LEU A 231 1.83 -15.96 -1.04
C LEU A 231 0.80 -15.37 -0.08
N ALA A 232 -0.40 -15.96 0.04
CA ALA A 232 -1.40 -15.51 0.99
C ALA A 232 -0.90 -15.61 2.44
N ARG A 233 -0.31 -16.75 2.82
CA ARG A 233 0.25 -16.93 4.17
C ARG A 233 1.36 -15.93 4.49
N MET A 234 2.27 -15.68 3.53
CA MET A 234 3.37 -14.74 3.71
C MET A 234 2.85 -13.29 3.78
N LEU A 235 1.84 -12.94 2.97
CA LEU A 235 1.18 -11.64 3.03
C LEU A 235 0.55 -11.38 4.40
N LEU A 236 -0.18 -12.35 4.94
CA LEU A 236 -0.81 -12.21 6.26
C LEU A 236 0.22 -12.17 7.41
N ALA A 237 1.32 -12.90 7.28
CA ALA A 237 2.43 -12.81 8.24
C ALA A 237 3.09 -11.42 8.19
N ALA A 238 3.34 -10.91 6.98
CA ALA A 238 3.89 -9.57 6.75
C ALA A 238 2.95 -8.46 7.25
N ASP A 239 1.64 -8.62 7.07
CA ASP A 239 0.62 -7.69 7.56
C ASP A 239 0.66 -7.55 9.09
N ARG A 240 0.74 -8.68 9.80
CA ARG A 240 0.88 -8.69 11.26
C ARG A 240 2.17 -8.03 11.71
N GLN A 241 3.31 -8.36 11.08
CA GLN A 241 4.59 -7.79 11.46
C GLN A 241 4.62 -6.27 11.23
N ALA A 242 4.17 -5.80 10.06
CA ALA A 242 4.09 -4.38 9.77
C ALA A 242 3.14 -3.63 10.71
N SER A 243 2.05 -4.27 11.14
CA SER A 243 1.12 -3.68 12.11
C SER A 243 1.76 -3.48 13.47
N VAL A 244 2.53 -4.46 13.97
CA VAL A 244 3.27 -4.32 15.24
C VAL A 244 4.28 -3.19 15.16
N GLU A 245 5.11 -3.16 14.09
CA GLU A 245 6.11 -2.12 13.89
C GLU A 245 5.49 -0.71 13.79
N LEU A 246 4.32 -0.59 13.17
CA LEU A 246 3.61 0.68 13.06
C LEU A 246 3.06 1.18 14.40
N LEU A 247 2.63 0.26 15.27
CA LEU A 247 2.14 0.59 16.63
C LEU A 247 3.27 1.00 17.57
N GLU A 248 4.47 0.46 17.37
CA GLU A 248 5.66 0.79 18.16
C GLU A 248 6.29 2.14 17.76
N GLN A 249 5.97 2.66 16.56
CA GLN A 249 6.46 3.96 16.11
C GLN A 249 5.68 5.09 16.80
N PRO A 250 6.35 6.06 17.43
CA PRO A 250 5.67 7.24 17.94
C PRO A 250 4.95 7.94 16.76
N THR A 251 3.70 8.35 16.99
CA THR A 251 2.93 9.10 16.00
C THR A 251 3.65 10.43 15.74
N ALA A 252 4.40 10.52 14.65
CA ALA A 252 4.93 11.80 14.21
C ALA A 252 3.75 12.72 13.89
N ALA A 253 3.73 13.92 14.45
CA ALA A 253 2.78 14.96 14.07
C ALA A 253 2.86 15.15 12.54
N PRO A 254 1.73 15.35 11.85
CA PRO A 254 1.73 15.63 10.42
C PRO A 254 2.67 16.81 10.10
N GLU A 255 3.40 16.74 8.99
CA GLU A 255 4.38 17.76 8.61
C GLU A 255 3.78 19.18 8.56
N TYR A 256 2.49 19.33 8.24
CA TYR A 256 1.81 20.63 8.22
C TYR A 256 1.68 21.28 9.63
N GLU A 257 1.66 20.49 10.70
CA GLU A 257 1.67 21.06 12.08
C GLU A 257 3.07 21.52 12.50
N ARG A 258 4.13 20.99 11.90
CA ARG A 258 5.51 21.46 12.14
C ARG A 258 5.74 22.83 11.50
N ASP A 259 5.24 23.04 10.29
CA ASP A 259 5.42 24.32 9.59
C ASP A 259 4.60 25.44 10.27
N ALA A 260 3.40 25.14 10.76
CA ALA A 260 2.59 26.09 11.53
C ALA A 260 3.24 26.52 12.85
N ILE A 261 3.90 25.58 13.54
CA ILE A 261 4.61 25.87 14.82
C ILE A 261 5.89 26.69 14.57
N VAL A 262 6.56 26.47 13.43
CA VAL A 262 7.78 27.23 13.08
C VAL A 262 7.44 28.67 12.72
N ASP A 263 6.32 28.92 12.02
CA ASP A 263 5.86 30.28 11.70
C ASP A 263 5.37 31.06 12.93
N GLU A 264 4.80 30.37 13.93
CA GLU A 264 4.32 31.00 15.17
C GLU A 264 5.46 31.32 16.15
N LEU A 265 6.62 30.69 16.00
CA LEU A 265 7.83 30.90 16.84
C LEU A 265 8.87 31.84 16.20
N ALA A 266 8.63 32.33 14.99
CA ALA A 266 9.51 33.30 14.37
C ALA A 266 9.39 34.65 15.12
N PRO A 267 10.48 35.20 15.70
CA PRO A 267 10.40 36.49 16.39
C PRO A 267 10.07 37.57 15.37
N ALA A 268 9.05 38.36 15.67
CA ALA A 268 8.72 39.56 14.90
C ALA A 268 9.96 40.45 14.85
N ALA A 269 10.62 40.49 13.71
CA ALA A 269 11.71 41.41 13.44
C ALA A 269 11.14 42.82 13.38
N SER A 270 11.44 43.61 14.40
CA SER A 270 11.20 45.06 14.49
C SER A 270 12.22 45.82 13.70
#